data_7efafc5d88def4126d4f735f5250310b
#
_entry.id   7efafc5d88def4126d4f735f5250310b
#
_cell.length_a   1.000
_cell.length_b   1.000
_cell.length_c   1.000
_cell.angle_alpha   90.00
_cell.angle_beta   90.00
_cell.angle_gamma   90.00
#
_symmetry.space_group_name_H-M   'P 1'
#
loop_
_entity.id
_entity.type
_entity.pdbx_description
1 polymer ?
#
loop_
_entity_poly.entity_id
_entity_poly.type
_entity_poly.pdbx_seq_one_letter_code
_entity_poly.pdbx_strand_id
1 'polypeptide(L)'
;MSSVTIGRYARVTLDAWFKRTFGTESHKRLLHLFLQELLPEHEIEEISLDPSEHTNPNESKKDIRVDVECHDKDGTRFVVEMQLADQEYFYERAVFNSSFAILQQKKKGERSYDFPTVYVVGIMNFTKHEGSDRVDYRYTLREAETNELMTSRIQYILLELPNSVHKALTPEATLLENFCYALYQMEHFEEKPSEFVQEIFELLFDYAEIATFTPEEKIQYELDMTTEQDRINQLAYAEKKATERGMAKGLAKGLAEGLAEGLAKGLAEGRTKGLAEGRAEGAQEKAWTIARNLIESGVPVNTVVKCTGLSQEELQDQMNRTGN
;
A
#
# COMPACT_ATOMS: atom_id res chain seq x y z
N MET A 1 -22.48 -1.25 -21.62
CA MET A 1 -21.26 -0.44 -21.65
C MET A 1 -21.64 0.91 -21.07
N SER A 2 -21.20 1.25 -19.86
CA SER A 2 -21.39 2.59 -19.34
C SER A 2 -20.47 3.51 -20.14
N SER A 3 -21.05 4.47 -20.85
CA SER A 3 -20.30 5.52 -21.52
C SER A 3 -19.46 6.27 -20.49
N VAL A 4 -18.16 6.42 -20.72
CA VAL A 4 -17.30 7.29 -19.93
C VAL A 4 -17.83 8.70 -20.09
N THR A 5 -18.21 9.34 -19.00
CA THR A 5 -18.64 10.75 -19.04
C THR A 5 -17.40 11.62 -19.11
N ILE A 6 -17.22 12.31 -20.20
CA ILE A 6 -16.12 13.27 -20.40
C ILE A 6 -16.60 14.62 -19.87
N GLY A 7 -15.84 15.19 -18.93
CA GLY A 7 -16.07 16.51 -18.36
C GLY A 7 -15.61 17.64 -19.29
N ARG A 8 -15.57 18.86 -18.77
CA ARG A 8 -15.06 20.04 -19.49
C ARG A 8 -13.55 19.98 -19.67
N TYR A 9 -12.84 19.53 -18.63
CA TYR A 9 -11.39 19.48 -18.58
C TYR A 9 -10.87 18.05 -18.65
N ALA A 10 -9.73 17.87 -19.28
CA ALA A 10 -9.09 16.60 -19.43
C ALA A 10 -8.43 16.17 -18.12
N ARG A 11 -8.39 14.85 -17.87
CA ARG A 11 -7.61 14.24 -16.81
C ARG A 11 -6.12 14.31 -17.15
N VAL A 12 -5.49 15.42 -16.77
CA VAL A 12 -4.07 15.72 -17.06
C VAL A 12 -3.09 14.74 -16.40
N THR A 13 -3.54 13.92 -15.46
CA THR A 13 -2.73 12.89 -14.81
C THR A 13 -2.55 11.63 -15.67
N LEU A 14 -3.24 11.48 -16.78
CA LEU A 14 -2.96 10.42 -17.76
C LEU A 14 -1.64 10.69 -18.49
N ASP A 15 -0.82 9.67 -18.71
CA ASP A 15 0.53 9.76 -19.25
C ASP A 15 0.64 10.65 -20.51
N ALA A 16 -0.15 10.37 -21.54
CA ALA A 16 -0.15 11.16 -22.78
C ALA A 16 -0.57 12.62 -22.56
N TRP A 17 -1.53 12.83 -21.65
CA TRP A 17 -2.10 14.15 -21.36
C TRP A 17 -1.22 14.97 -20.43
N PHE A 18 -0.49 14.30 -19.54
CA PHE A 18 0.55 14.94 -18.75
C PHE A 18 1.69 15.45 -19.64
N LYS A 19 2.19 14.61 -20.54
CA LYS A 19 3.22 14.99 -21.53
C LYS A 19 2.77 16.13 -22.44
N ARG A 20 1.51 16.09 -22.89
CA ARG A 20 0.92 17.18 -23.66
C ARG A 20 0.88 18.50 -22.87
N THR A 21 0.49 18.42 -21.60
CA THR A 21 0.28 19.61 -20.76
C THR A 21 1.60 20.23 -20.27
N PHE A 22 2.60 19.41 -19.98
CA PHE A 22 3.87 19.88 -19.37
C PHE A 22 5.09 19.72 -20.27
N GLY A 23 5.07 18.81 -21.24
CA GLY A 23 6.23 18.42 -22.03
C GLY A 23 6.29 19.00 -23.44
N THR A 24 5.56 20.07 -23.74
CA THR A 24 5.58 20.73 -25.07
C THR A 24 6.17 22.14 -24.99
N GLU A 25 6.87 22.57 -26.04
CA GLU A 25 7.45 23.93 -26.11
C GLU A 25 6.41 25.03 -25.93
N SER A 26 5.21 24.85 -26.47
CA SER A 26 4.11 25.81 -26.33
C SER A 26 3.60 25.93 -24.88
N HIS A 27 3.80 24.93 -24.07
CA HIS A 27 3.31 24.86 -22.68
C HIS A 27 4.42 24.96 -21.63
N LYS A 28 5.68 25.15 -22.03
CA LYS A 28 6.82 25.19 -21.12
C LYS A 28 6.71 26.27 -20.03
N ARG A 29 5.92 27.31 -20.25
CA ARG A 29 5.63 28.34 -19.22
C ARG A 29 4.93 27.74 -18.00
N LEU A 30 3.98 26.84 -18.19
CA LEU A 30 3.31 26.14 -17.10
C LEU A 30 4.31 25.29 -16.30
N LEU A 31 5.15 24.50 -16.99
CA LEU A 31 6.20 23.71 -16.36
C LEU A 31 7.17 24.59 -15.57
N HIS A 32 7.60 25.71 -16.13
CA HIS A 32 8.48 26.65 -15.44
C HIS A 32 7.87 27.18 -14.15
N LEU A 33 6.61 27.65 -14.19
CA LEU A 33 5.89 28.14 -13.01
C LEU A 33 5.73 27.06 -11.95
N PHE A 34 5.43 25.83 -12.36
CA PHE A 34 5.32 24.69 -11.45
C PHE A 34 6.65 24.38 -10.75
N LEU A 35 7.75 24.30 -11.51
CA LEU A 35 9.07 24.03 -10.94
C LEU A 35 9.55 25.17 -10.03
N GLN A 36 9.26 26.42 -10.38
CA GLN A 36 9.58 27.57 -9.54
C GLN A 36 8.80 27.57 -8.22
N GLU A 37 7.52 27.21 -8.25
CA GLU A 37 6.72 27.05 -7.03
C GLU A 37 7.23 25.89 -6.16
N LEU A 38 7.63 24.81 -6.79
CA LEU A 38 8.15 23.64 -6.10
C LEU A 38 9.52 23.88 -5.44
N LEU A 39 10.32 24.78 -6.03
CA LEU A 39 11.70 25.09 -5.63
C LEU A 39 11.90 26.61 -5.42
N PRO A 40 11.23 27.22 -4.44
CA PRO A 40 11.31 28.67 -4.23
C PRO A 40 12.72 29.12 -3.82
N GLU A 41 13.56 28.23 -3.33
CA GLU A 41 14.97 28.48 -3.00
C GLU A 41 15.90 28.50 -4.21
N HIS A 42 15.45 28.05 -5.37
CA HIS A 42 16.21 28.00 -6.61
C HIS A 42 15.58 28.93 -7.66
N GLU A 43 16.31 29.95 -8.09
CA GLU A 43 15.83 30.88 -9.10
C GLU A 43 15.95 30.25 -10.49
N ILE A 44 14.81 29.83 -11.05
CA ILE A 44 14.74 29.22 -12.37
C ILE A 44 14.45 30.33 -13.41
N GLU A 45 15.48 30.83 -14.11
CA GLU A 45 15.27 31.91 -15.07
C GLU A 45 14.56 31.44 -16.34
N GLU A 46 15.05 30.36 -16.95
CA GLU A 46 14.51 29.80 -18.18
C GLU A 46 14.75 28.29 -18.20
N ILE A 47 13.81 27.56 -18.77
CA ILE A 47 13.94 26.13 -18.97
C ILE A 47 13.99 25.78 -20.46
N SER A 48 14.73 24.73 -20.78
CA SER A 48 14.79 24.07 -22.09
C SER A 48 14.33 22.62 -21.94
N LEU A 49 13.38 22.20 -22.78
CA LEU A 49 12.94 20.81 -22.80
C LEU A 49 14.01 19.91 -23.42
N ASP A 50 14.24 18.77 -22.78
CA ASP A 50 15.12 17.71 -23.27
C ASP A 50 14.29 16.56 -23.85
N PRO A 51 14.88 15.70 -24.70
CA PRO A 51 14.21 14.48 -25.15
C PRO A 51 13.82 13.59 -23.95
N SER A 52 12.58 13.16 -23.90
CA SER A 52 12.05 12.30 -22.85
C SER A 52 12.26 10.80 -23.11
N GLU A 53 12.69 10.44 -24.33
CA GLU A 53 13.01 9.07 -24.72
C GLU A 53 14.51 8.93 -25.03
N HIS A 54 15.15 8.02 -24.31
CA HIS A 54 16.59 7.79 -24.43
C HIS A 54 16.86 6.35 -24.83
N THR A 55 17.22 6.17 -26.11
CA THR A 55 17.57 4.87 -26.65
C THR A 55 18.95 4.45 -26.15
N ASN A 56 19.07 3.28 -25.58
CA ASN A 56 20.36 2.74 -25.19
C ASN A 56 21.10 2.21 -26.45
N PRO A 57 22.31 2.68 -26.75
CA PRO A 57 23.08 2.18 -27.91
C PRO A 57 23.41 0.68 -27.81
N ASN A 58 23.24 0.07 -26.66
CA ASN A 58 23.36 -1.37 -26.49
C ASN A 58 21.95 -1.97 -26.44
N GLU A 59 21.52 -2.65 -27.50
CA GLU A 59 20.20 -3.28 -27.67
C GLU A 59 19.81 -4.26 -26.52
N SER A 60 20.79 -4.74 -25.75
CA SER A 60 20.56 -5.61 -24.59
C SER A 60 20.16 -4.85 -23.31
N LYS A 61 20.21 -3.52 -23.31
CA LYS A 61 19.87 -2.68 -22.17
C LYS A 61 18.53 -2.00 -22.40
N LYS A 62 17.81 -1.78 -21.29
CA LYS A 62 16.51 -1.12 -21.30
C LYS A 62 16.63 0.34 -21.75
N ASP A 63 15.76 0.76 -22.67
CA ASP A 63 15.54 2.16 -22.98
C ASP A 63 14.92 2.87 -21.76
N ILE A 64 15.25 4.13 -21.60
CA ILE A 64 14.72 4.95 -20.54
C ILE A 64 13.72 5.91 -21.14
N ARG A 65 12.54 5.97 -20.54
CA ARG A 65 11.49 6.91 -20.88
C ARG A 65 11.08 7.60 -19.62
N VAL A 66 11.11 8.92 -19.65
CA VAL A 66 10.61 9.81 -18.62
C VAL A 66 9.44 10.62 -19.19
N ASP A 67 8.58 11.16 -18.36
CA ASP A 67 7.44 11.89 -18.90
C ASP A 67 7.85 13.26 -19.40
N VAL A 68 8.59 14.03 -18.59
CA VAL A 68 9.14 15.31 -18.96
C VAL A 68 10.56 15.42 -18.41
N GLU A 69 11.49 15.86 -19.25
CA GLU A 69 12.85 16.25 -18.85
C GLU A 69 13.17 17.65 -19.33
N CYS A 70 13.78 18.45 -18.48
CA CYS A 70 14.23 19.80 -18.84
C CYS A 70 15.46 20.20 -18.02
N HIS A 71 16.10 21.26 -18.43
CA HIS A 71 17.18 21.91 -17.70
C HIS A 71 17.06 23.43 -17.72
N ASP A 72 17.60 24.10 -16.70
CA ASP A 72 17.74 25.53 -16.65
C ASP A 72 19.07 26.02 -17.25
N LYS A 73 19.29 27.34 -17.22
CA LYS A 73 20.52 27.96 -17.74
C LYS A 73 21.80 27.49 -17.03
N ASP A 74 21.71 27.15 -15.76
CA ASP A 74 22.84 26.66 -14.97
C ASP A 74 23.11 25.18 -15.17
N GLY A 75 22.29 24.53 -15.99
CA GLY A 75 22.36 23.10 -16.30
C GLY A 75 21.73 22.22 -15.25
N THR A 76 21.05 22.78 -14.23
CA THR A 76 20.23 22.00 -13.28
C THR A 76 19.17 21.24 -14.05
N ARG A 77 19.05 19.94 -13.81
CA ARG A 77 18.12 19.06 -14.51
C ARG A 77 16.93 18.71 -13.66
N PHE A 78 15.79 18.68 -14.33
CA PHE A 78 14.50 18.30 -13.74
C PHE A 78 13.94 17.13 -14.54
N VAL A 79 13.75 16.01 -13.85
CA VAL A 79 13.07 14.84 -14.38
C VAL A 79 11.71 14.76 -13.68
N VAL A 80 10.63 14.96 -14.42
CA VAL A 80 9.27 14.98 -13.89
C VAL A 80 8.52 13.76 -14.39
N GLU A 81 7.96 13.00 -13.47
CA GLU A 81 7.26 11.73 -13.70
C GLU A 81 5.86 11.77 -13.10
N MET A 82 4.86 11.37 -13.87
CA MET A 82 3.47 11.20 -13.41
C MET A 82 3.17 9.72 -13.17
N GLN A 83 2.69 9.37 -12.00
CA GLN A 83 2.39 8.00 -11.63
C GLN A 83 0.93 7.84 -11.19
N LEU A 84 0.15 7.10 -11.97
CA LEU A 84 -1.27 6.88 -11.73
C LEU A 84 -1.56 5.87 -10.61
N ALA A 85 -0.69 4.88 -10.43
CA ALA A 85 -0.88 3.82 -9.46
C ALA A 85 0.45 3.47 -8.78
N ASP A 86 0.35 3.03 -7.54
CA ASP A 86 1.50 2.50 -6.80
C ASP A 86 2.07 1.25 -7.50
N GLN A 87 3.38 1.19 -7.58
CA GLN A 87 4.11 0.12 -8.23
C GLN A 87 5.22 -0.38 -7.31
N GLU A 88 5.46 -1.68 -7.39
CA GLU A 88 6.67 -2.27 -6.82
C GLU A 88 7.90 -1.57 -7.42
N TYR A 89 8.92 -1.32 -6.60
CA TYR A 89 10.15 -0.63 -7.01
C TYR A 89 9.99 0.84 -7.47
N PHE A 90 9.00 1.56 -6.96
CA PHE A 90 8.78 2.97 -7.29
C PHE A 90 10.01 3.85 -6.96
N TYR A 91 10.56 3.72 -5.76
CA TYR A 91 11.72 4.50 -5.32
C TYR A 91 12.99 4.11 -6.10
N GLU A 92 13.19 2.83 -6.35
CA GLU A 92 14.32 2.31 -7.14
C GLU A 92 14.30 2.84 -8.57
N ARG A 93 13.11 3.01 -9.15
CA ARG A 93 12.94 3.61 -10.47
C ARG A 93 13.31 5.10 -10.47
N ALA A 94 12.93 5.85 -9.44
CA ALA A 94 13.32 7.24 -9.30
C ALA A 94 14.85 7.40 -9.19
N VAL A 95 15.52 6.53 -8.41
CA VAL A 95 16.98 6.47 -8.30
C VAL A 95 17.62 6.09 -9.65
N PHE A 96 17.05 5.14 -10.38
CA PHE A 96 17.53 4.75 -11.70
C PHE A 96 17.46 5.93 -12.69
N ASN A 97 16.34 6.65 -12.76
CA ASN A 97 16.16 7.80 -13.63
C ASN A 97 17.13 8.95 -13.28
N SER A 98 17.39 9.21 -11.98
CA SER A 98 18.38 10.21 -11.58
C SER A 98 19.81 9.85 -12.04
N SER A 99 20.15 8.57 -11.94
CA SER A 99 21.48 8.09 -12.37
C SER A 99 21.69 8.29 -13.87
N PHE A 100 20.66 8.13 -14.66
CA PHE A 100 20.71 8.36 -16.09
C PHE A 100 20.84 9.86 -16.43
N ALA A 101 20.04 10.72 -15.80
CA ALA A 101 20.14 12.16 -15.96
C ALA A 101 21.53 12.69 -15.60
N ILE A 102 22.23 12.09 -14.62
CA ILE A 102 23.62 12.39 -14.27
C ILE A 102 24.57 11.94 -15.41
N LEU A 103 24.41 10.72 -15.91
CA LEU A 103 25.29 10.18 -16.96
C LEU A 103 25.23 11.00 -18.25
N GLN A 104 24.08 11.53 -18.61
CA GLN A 104 23.91 12.37 -19.80
C GLN A 104 24.68 13.69 -19.72
N GLN A 105 24.95 14.20 -18.53
CA GLN A 105 25.70 15.44 -18.32
C GLN A 105 27.21 15.27 -18.57
N LYS A 106 27.69 14.01 -18.68
CA LYS A 106 29.12 13.74 -18.81
C LYS A 106 29.54 13.46 -20.23
N LYS A 107 30.56 14.19 -20.69
CA LYS A 107 31.17 13.94 -22.00
C LYS A 107 32.28 12.87 -21.91
N LYS A 108 32.43 12.11 -22.97
CA LYS A 108 33.49 11.11 -23.05
C LYS A 108 34.88 11.75 -22.87
N GLY A 109 35.65 11.28 -21.90
CA GLY A 109 37.00 11.80 -21.58
C GLY A 109 37.02 12.91 -20.52
N GLU A 110 35.88 13.36 -20.04
CA GLU A 110 35.80 14.30 -18.93
C GLU A 110 36.19 13.61 -17.60
N ARG A 111 37.16 14.23 -16.89
CA ARG A 111 37.71 13.66 -15.64
C ARG A 111 37.03 14.19 -14.38
N SER A 112 36.32 15.34 -14.48
CA SER A 112 35.60 15.92 -13.36
C SER A 112 34.36 15.10 -13.03
N TYR A 113 34.07 14.92 -11.74
CA TYR A 113 32.82 14.39 -11.23
C TYR A 113 31.85 15.49 -10.80
N ASP A 114 32.16 16.75 -11.06
CA ASP A 114 31.25 17.87 -10.85
C ASP A 114 30.16 17.84 -11.92
N PHE A 115 28.91 17.87 -11.48
CA PHE A 115 27.72 17.89 -12.35
C PHE A 115 26.64 18.80 -11.72
N PRO A 116 25.85 19.49 -12.54
CA PRO A 116 24.69 20.25 -12.07
C PRO A 116 23.71 19.41 -11.28
N THR A 117 22.94 20.05 -10.44
CA THR A 117 21.94 19.35 -9.61
C THR A 117 20.90 18.64 -10.46
N VAL A 118 20.46 17.48 -10.01
CA VAL A 118 19.35 16.71 -10.59
C VAL A 118 18.22 16.64 -9.58
N TYR A 119 17.06 17.16 -9.95
CA TYR A 119 15.81 17.00 -9.26
C TYR A 119 14.96 15.95 -9.96
N VAL A 120 14.53 14.94 -9.22
CA VAL A 120 13.52 13.98 -9.68
C VAL A 120 12.21 14.28 -8.98
N VAL A 121 11.23 14.71 -9.74
CA VAL A 121 9.91 15.09 -9.25
C VAL A 121 8.92 13.99 -9.62
N GLY A 122 8.45 13.25 -8.62
CA GLY A 122 7.41 12.24 -8.79
C GLY A 122 6.04 12.80 -8.39
N ILE A 123 5.12 12.89 -9.33
CA ILE A 123 3.74 13.31 -9.09
C ILE A 123 2.90 12.03 -8.98
N MET A 124 2.32 11.76 -7.80
CA MET A 124 1.66 10.50 -7.49
C MET A 124 0.15 10.69 -7.32
N ASN A 125 -0.62 9.92 -8.05
CA ASN A 125 -2.08 9.84 -7.90
C ASN A 125 -2.49 8.83 -6.81
N PHE A 126 -1.60 8.56 -5.86
CA PHE A 126 -1.77 7.66 -4.72
C PHE A 126 -0.94 8.15 -3.54
N THR A 127 -1.20 7.60 -2.36
CA THR A 127 -0.53 7.95 -1.09
C THR A 127 0.46 6.85 -0.70
N LYS A 128 1.68 7.24 -0.31
CA LYS A 128 2.71 6.38 0.30
C LYS A 128 2.81 6.59 1.80
N HIS A 129 2.45 7.78 2.28
CA HIS A 129 2.54 8.16 3.68
C HIS A 129 1.16 8.19 4.32
N GLU A 130 0.64 7.01 4.66
CA GLU A 130 -0.69 6.86 5.26
C GLU A 130 -0.84 7.73 6.53
N GLY A 131 -1.98 8.43 6.63
CA GLY A 131 -2.29 9.27 7.78
C GLY A 131 -1.59 10.63 7.80
N SER A 132 -0.88 11.01 6.73
CA SER A 132 -0.28 12.33 6.57
C SER A 132 -1.12 13.21 5.64
N ASP A 133 -1.25 14.49 5.97
CA ASP A 133 -1.91 15.52 5.13
C ASP A 133 -0.88 16.32 4.32
N ARG A 134 0.39 15.97 4.38
CA ARG A 134 1.43 16.62 3.58
C ARG A 134 1.30 16.21 2.13
N VAL A 135 1.50 17.19 1.25
CA VAL A 135 1.46 16.98 -0.20
C VAL A 135 2.86 16.69 -0.75
N ASP A 136 3.90 17.35 -0.22
CA ASP A 136 5.28 17.25 -0.71
C ASP A 136 6.19 16.52 0.27
N TYR A 137 7.03 15.63 -0.25
CA TYR A 137 8.06 14.89 0.49
C TYR A 137 9.38 15.04 -0.23
N ARG A 138 10.39 15.56 0.49
CA ARG A 138 11.72 15.81 -0.06
C ARG A 138 12.74 14.85 0.50
N TYR A 139 13.47 14.17 -0.36
CA TYR A 139 14.49 13.20 0.00
C TYR A 139 15.86 13.65 -0.50
N THR A 140 16.85 13.50 0.37
CA THR A 140 18.26 13.81 0.10
C THR A 140 19.14 12.67 0.59
N LEU A 141 20.36 12.57 0.07
CA LEU A 141 21.34 11.59 0.52
C LEU A 141 22.02 12.09 1.80
N ARG A 142 21.88 11.34 2.88
CA ARG A 142 22.40 11.70 4.19
C ARG A 142 23.07 10.52 4.87
N GLU A 143 24.03 10.83 5.76
CA GLU A 143 24.63 9.87 6.66
C GLU A 143 23.57 9.34 7.66
N ALA A 144 23.58 8.03 7.92
CA ALA A 144 22.47 7.35 8.60
C ALA A 144 22.35 7.69 10.09
N GLU A 145 23.46 8.00 10.77
CA GLU A 145 23.48 8.26 12.20
C GLU A 145 23.47 9.76 12.53
N THR A 146 24.29 10.53 11.82
CA THR A 146 24.49 11.97 12.08
C THR A 146 23.51 12.86 11.31
N ASN A 147 22.82 12.31 10.31
CA ASN A 147 21.97 13.05 9.38
C ASN A 147 22.72 14.13 8.58
N GLU A 148 24.05 14.04 8.49
CA GLU A 148 24.87 14.95 7.69
C GLU A 148 24.58 14.79 6.19
N LEU A 149 24.44 15.89 5.47
CA LEU A 149 24.17 15.88 4.04
C LEU A 149 25.40 15.39 3.26
N MET A 150 25.30 14.24 2.60
CA MET A 150 26.36 13.69 1.76
C MET A 150 26.58 14.54 0.50
N THR A 151 25.51 14.95 -0.17
CA THR A 151 25.54 15.80 -1.35
C THR A 151 24.17 16.46 -1.57
N SER A 152 24.14 17.69 -2.09
CA SER A 152 22.94 18.38 -2.54
C SER A 152 22.64 18.18 -4.03
N ARG A 153 23.52 17.46 -4.77
CA ARG A 153 23.45 17.34 -6.24
C ARG A 153 22.36 16.39 -6.73
N ILE A 154 21.76 15.60 -5.85
CA ILE A 154 20.66 14.69 -6.19
C ILE A 154 19.56 14.88 -5.15
N GLN A 155 18.38 15.23 -5.61
CA GLN A 155 17.22 15.44 -4.75
C GLN A 155 15.98 14.80 -5.38
N TYR A 156 15.13 14.22 -4.52
CA TYR A 156 13.86 13.65 -4.94
C TYR A 156 12.74 14.41 -4.25
N ILE A 157 11.73 14.79 -5.01
CA ILE A 157 10.54 15.48 -4.52
C ILE A 157 9.34 14.67 -4.97
N LEU A 158 8.58 14.17 -4.01
CA LEU A 158 7.41 13.34 -4.26
C LEU A 158 6.16 14.13 -3.84
N LEU A 159 5.22 14.26 -4.77
CA LEU A 159 3.95 14.94 -4.55
C LEU A 159 2.83 13.91 -4.49
N GLU A 160 2.16 13.82 -3.36
CA GLU A 160 0.99 12.95 -3.14
C GLU A 160 -0.29 13.74 -3.40
N LEU A 161 -0.81 13.67 -4.63
CA LEU A 161 -1.98 14.44 -5.04
C LEU A 161 -3.23 14.20 -4.16
N PRO A 162 -3.54 12.95 -3.73
CA PRO A 162 -4.71 12.72 -2.88
C PRO A 162 -4.71 13.51 -1.56
N ASN A 163 -3.53 13.79 -0.99
CA ASN A 163 -3.42 14.52 0.27
C ASN A 163 -3.82 16.00 0.15
N SER A 164 -3.84 16.54 -1.08
CA SER A 164 -4.22 17.94 -1.33
C SER A 164 -5.68 18.25 -0.98
N VAL A 165 -6.57 17.25 -0.99
CA VAL A 165 -8.01 17.44 -0.70
C VAL A 165 -8.30 17.95 0.72
N HIS A 166 -7.36 17.75 1.65
CA HIS A 166 -7.56 18.11 3.06
C HIS A 166 -7.50 19.62 3.31
N LYS A 167 -6.72 20.35 2.51
CA LYS A 167 -6.46 21.78 2.72
C LYS A 167 -6.84 22.68 1.53
N ALA A 168 -6.97 22.10 0.34
CA ALA A 168 -7.25 22.87 -0.87
C ALA A 168 -8.45 23.79 -0.72
N LEU A 169 -8.37 24.95 -1.38
CA LEU A 169 -9.41 25.99 -1.38
C LEU A 169 -9.69 26.61 0.00
N THR A 170 -8.86 26.33 1.02
CA THR A 170 -8.91 27.04 2.31
C THR A 170 -7.93 28.23 2.31
N PRO A 171 -8.12 29.22 3.20
CA PRO A 171 -7.20 30.36 3.31
C PRO A 171 -5.76 29.97 3.70
N GLU A 172 -5.59 28.80 4.31
CA GLU A 172 -4.30 28.26 4.76
C GLU A 172 -3.58 27.45 3.69
N ALA A 173 -4.27 27.10 2.57
CA ALA A 173 -3.70 26.31 1.51
C ALA A 173 -2.58 27.09 0.77
N THR A 174 -1.44 26.43 0.60
CA THR A 174 -0.36 26.94 -0.23
C THR A 174 -0.73 26.86 -1.72
N LEU A 175 0.00 27.61 -2.54
CA LEU A 175 -0.16 27.53 -4.00
C LEU A 175 0.10 26.10 -4.50
N LEU A 176 1.12 25.42 -3.96
CA LEU A 176 1.45 24.04 -4.31
C LEU A 176 0.33 23.06 -3.93
N GLU A 177 -0.25 23.18 -2.75
CA GLU A 177 -1.39 22.34 -2.32
C GLU A 177 -2.60 22.53 -3.24
N ASN A 178 -2.92 23.79 -3.58
CA ASN A 178 -3.98 24.11 -4.52
C ASN A 178 -3.67 23.60 -5.94
N PHE A 179 -2.43 23.67 -6.37
CA PHE A 179 -2.01 23.16 -7.68
C PHE A 179 -2.12 21.62 -7.75
N CYS A 180 -1.66 20.93 -6.72
CA CYS A 180 -1.82 19.47 -6.62
C CYS A 180 -3.31 19.07 -6.61
N TYR A 181 -4.16 19.82 -5.91
CA TYR A 181 -5.60 19.63 -5.92
C TYR A 181 -6.21 19.85 -7.31
N ALA A 182 -5.80 20.90 -8.01
CA ALA A 182 -6.26 21.14 -9.36
C ALA A 182 -5.87 19.99 -10.31
N LEU A 183 -4.64 19.47 -10.22
CA LEU A 183 -4.22 18.30 -10.99
C LEU A 183 -5.04 17.05 -10.64
N TYR A 184 -5.29 16.82 -9.36
CA TYR A 184 -6.01 15.64 -8.87
C TYR A 184 -7.47 15.63 -9.26
N GLN A 185 -8.13 16.80 -9.22
CA GLN A 185 -9.57 16.93 -9.44
C GLN A 185 -9.94 17.51 -10.82
N MET A 186 -8.98 17.72 -11.72
CA MET A 186 -9.17 18.44 -12.98
C MET A 186 -10.38 17.95 -13.77
N GLU A 187 -10.54 16.65 -13.95
CA GLU A 187 -11.64 16.06 -14.72
C GLU A 187 -13.03 16.27 -14.11
N HIS A 188 -13.11 16.68 -12.84
CA HIS A 188 -14.36 16.86 -12.11
C HIS A 188 -14.80 18.32 -12.02
N PHE A 189 -13.99 19.27 -12.48
CA PHE A 189 -14.38 20.67 -12.51
C PHE A 189 -15.32 20.96 -13.69
N GLU A 190 -16.42 21.64 -13.43
CA GLU A 190 -17.28 22.22 -14.45
C GLU A 190 -16.75 23.60 -14.86
N GLU A 191 -16.20 24.35 -13.89
CA GLU A 191 -15.56 25.66 -14.07
C GLU A 191 -14.32 25.77 -13.20
N LYS A 192 -13.37 26.62 -13.59
CA LYS A 192 -12.19 26.93 -12.76
C LYS A 192 -12.65 27.60 -11.46
N PRO A 193 -12.26 27.08 -10.27
CA PRO A 193 -12.54 27.76 -9.00
C PRO A 193 -12.08 29.21 -8.97
N SER A 194 -12.90 30.07 -8.35
CA SER A 194 -12.61 31.51 -8.24
C SER A 194 -11.36 31.81 -7.42
N GLU A 195 -10.96 30.91 -6.55
CA GLU A 195 -9.76 30.97 -5.72
C GLU A 195 -8.47 30.79 -6.52
N PHE A 196 -8.54 30.21 -7.70
CA PHE A 196 -7.41 29.94 -8.56
C PHE A 196 -7.09 31.15 -9.48
N VAL A 197 -6.54 32.19 -8.87
CA VAL A 197 -6.31 33.51 -9.53
C VAL A 197 -4.89 33.65 -10.11
N GLN A 198 -3.94 32.78 -9.80
CA GLN A 198 -2.57 32.91 -10.28
C GLN A 198 -2.43 32.38 -11.72
N GLU A 199 -1.44 32.91 -12.45
CA GLU A 199 -1.14 32.58 -13.86
C GLU A 199 -1.03 31.05 -14.08
N ILE A 200 -0.44 30.33 -13.14
CA ILE A 200 -0.27 28.88 -13.23
C ILE A 200 -1.59 28.12 -13.40
N PHE A 201 -2.65 28.57 -12.73
CA PHE A 201 -3.98 27.97 -12.87
C PHE A 201 -4.65 28.37 -14.19
N GLU A 202 -4.49 29.63 -14.63
CA GLU A 202 -5.01 30.04 -15.94
C GLU A 202 -4.45 29.13 -17.02
N LEU A 203 -3.14 28.98 -17.07
CA LEU A 203 -2.48 28.13 -18.06
C LEU A 203 -2.88 26.64 -17.91
N LEU A 204 -2.95 26.12 -16.68
CA LEU A 204 -3.31 24.72 -16.46
C LEU A 204 -4.73 24.41 -16.96
N PHE A 205 -5.71 25.26 -16.64
CA PHE A 205 -7.10 25.08 -17.06
C PHE A 205 -7.27 25.30 -18.56
N ASP A 206 -6.59 26.28 -19.15
CA ASP A 206 -6.61 26.53 -20.60
C ASP A 206 -6.07 25.32 -21.37
N TYR A 207 -4.96 24.72 -20.92
CA TYR A 207 -4.37 23.56 -21.59
C TYR A 207 -5.14 22.27 -21.37
N ALA A 208 -5.88 22.16 -20.27
CA ALA A 208 -6.74 21.03 -19.98
C ALA A 208 -8.12 21.13 -20.63
N GLU A 209 -8.54 22.29 -21.16
CA GLU A 209 -9.89 22.46 -21.70
C GLU A 209 -10.10 21.66 -23.00
N ILE A 210 -10.96 20.62 -22.93
CA ILE A 210 -11.21 19.68 -24.06
C ILE A 210 -11.78 20.40 -25.29
N ALA A 211 -12.48 21.50 -25.10
CA ALA A 211 -13.01 22.29 -26.21
C ALA A 211 -11.91 22.76 -27.17
N THR A 212 -10.70 23.03 -26.68
CA THR A 212 -9.55 23.50 -27.45
C THR A 212 -8.78 22.39 -28.17
N PHE A 213 -9.09 21.11 -27.90
CA PHE A 213 -8.44 19.96 -28.51
C PHE A 213 -8.80 19.82 -29.98
N THR A 214 -7.85 19.36 -30.79
CA THR A 214 -8.13 18.97 -32.16
C THR A 214 -9.09 17.77 -32.20
N PRO A 215 -9.74 17.52 -33.34
CA PRO A 215 -10.61 16.33 -33.47
C PRO A 215 -9.87 15.02 -33.17
N GLU A 216 -8.62 14.91 -33.59
CA GLU A 216 -7.76 13.75 -33.36
C GLU A 216 -7.44 13.59 -31.86
N GLU A 217 -7.09 14.67 -31.17
CA GLU A 217 -6.86 14.69 -29.73
C GLU A 217 -8.11 14.29 -28.94
N LYS A 218 -9.30 14.74 -29.34
CA LYS A 218 -10.56 14.33 -28.71
C LYS A 218 -10.79 12.83 -28.80
N ILE A 219 -10.61 12.26 -29.99
CA ILE A 219 -10.75 10.82 -30.20
C ILE A 219 -9.72 10.07 -29.36
N GLN A 220 -8.47 10.52 -29.34
CA GLN A 220 -7.42 9.88 -28.53
C GLN A 220 -7.75 9.94 -27.05
N TYR A 221 -8.24 11.09 -26.56
CA TYR A 221 -8.65 11.25 -25.15
C TYR A 221 -9.76 10.27 -24.76
N GLU A 222 -10.77 10.10 -25.61
CA GLU A 222 -11.85 9.14 -25.38
C GLU A 222 -11.34 7.70 -25.31
N LEU A 223 -10.40 7.34 -26.17
CA LEU A 223 -9.75 6.02 -26.17
C LEU A 223 -8.91 5.81 -24.89
N ASP A 224 -8.13 6.79 -24.50
CA ASP A 224 -7.28 6.72 -23.31
C ASP A 224 -8.14 6.60 -22.04
N MET A 225 -9.20 7.38 -21.92
CA MET A 225 -10.15 7.29 -20.81
C MET A 225 -10.86 5.92 -20.74
N THR A 226 -11.23 5.35 -21.90
CA THR A 226 -11.84 4.03 -21.97
C THR A 226 -10.85 2.95 -21.54
N THR A 227 -9.62 3.03 -22.02
CA THR A 227 -8.53 2.09 -21.65
C THR A 227 -8.23 2.14 -20.16
N GLU A 228 -8.16 3.34 -19.58
CA GLU A 228 -7.93 3.51 -18.15
C GLU A 228 -9.11 2.98 -17.32
N GLN A 229 -10.35 3.20 -17.76
CA GLN A 229 -11.52 2.65 -17.08
C GLN A 229 -11.52 1.11 -17.11
N ASP A 230 -11.13 0.50 -18.23
CA ASP A 230 -10.98 -0.95 -18.35
C ASP A 230 -9.89 -1.48 -17.42
N ARG A 231 -8.76 -0.76 -17.29
CA ARG A 231 -7.67 -1.08 -16.36
C ARG A 231 -8.16 -1.05 -14.91
N ILE A 232 -8.88 -0.01 -14.51
CA ILE A 232 -9.47 0.12 -13.17
C ILE A 232 -10.41 -1.04 -12.89
N ASN A 233 -11.30 -1.37 -13.82
CA ASN A 233 -12.25 -2.47 -13.69
C ASN A 233 -11.55 -3.83 -13.55
N GLN A 234 -10.48 -4.06 -14.30
CA GLN A 234 -9.66 -5.29 -14.20
C GLN A 234 -8.97 -5.42 -12.84
N LEU A 235 -8.40 -4.33 -12.33
CA LEU A 235 -7.77 -4.30 -11.01
C LEU A 235 -8.79 -4.57 -9.90
N ALA A 236 -9.93 -3.89 -9.91
CA ALA A 236 -10.99 -4.09 -8.93
C ALA A 236 -11.52 -5.55 -8.94
N TYR A 237 -11.65 -6.15 -10.12
CA TYR A 237 -12.02 -7.56 -10.25
C TYR A 237 -10.96 -8.51 -9.69
N ALA A 238 -9.68 -8.24 -9.98
CA ALA A 238 -8.56 -9.03 -9.48
C ALA A 238 -8.47 -8.97 -7.94
N GLU A 239 -8.61 -7.79 -7.35
CA GLU A 239 -8.62 -7.55 -5.92
C GLU A 239 -9.78 -8.28 -5.23
N LYS A 240 -11.01 -8.14 -5.77
CA LYS A 240 -12.18 -8.87 -5.28
C LYS A 240 -11.93 -10.37 -5.27
N LYS A 241 -11.40 -10.91 -6.36
CA LYS A 241 -11.11 -12.35 -6.48
C LYS A 241 -10.00 -12.82 -5.56
N ALA A 242 -8.98 -11.98 -5.30
CA ALA A 242 -7.92 -12.27 -4.34
C ALA A 242 -8.47 -12.32 -2.91
N THR A 243 -9.32 -11.36 -2.55
CA THR A 243 -9.99 -11.28 -1.24
C THR A 243 -10.90 -12.50 -1.01
N GLU A 244 -11.73 -12.87 -1.98
CA GLU A 244 -12.59 -14.07 -1.89
C GLU A 244 -11.76 -15.35 -1.68
N ARG A 245 -10.66 -15.50 -2.42
CA ARG A 245 -9.73 -16.65 -2.26
C ARG A 245 -9.03 -16.63 -0.91
N GLY A 246 -8.61 -15.46 -0.42
CA GLY A 246 -7.99 -15.29 0.89
C GLY A 246 -8.94 -15.69 2.02
N MET A 247 -10.18 -15.21 1.97
CA MET A 247 -11.23 -15.56 2.94
C MET A 247 -11.54 -17.06 2.93
N ALA A 248 -11.70 -17.67 1.74
CA ALA A 248 -11.97 -19.09 1.63
C ALA A 248 -10.83 -19.95 2.20
N LYS A 249 -9.58 -19.60 1.91
CA LYS A 249 -8.41 -20.29 2.47
C LYS A 249 -8.30 -20.11 3.99
N GLY A 250 -8.52 -18.89 4.48
CA GLY A 250 -8.50 -18.58 5.93
C GLY A 250 -9.57 -19.39 6.69
N LEU A 251 -10.79 -19.42 6.15
CA LEU A 251 -11.90 -20.18 6.74
C LEU A 251 -11.61 -21.69 6.76
N ALA A 252 -11.13 -22.24 5.65
CA ALA A 252 -10.78 -23.67 5.57
C ALA A 252 -9.67 -24.04 6.55
N LYS A 253 -8.64 -23.21 6.67
CA LYS A 253 -7.53 -23.40 7.61
C LYS A 253 -8.00 -23.31 9.06
N GLY A 254 -8.76 -22.26 9.41
CA GLY A 254 -9.29 -22.08 10.76
C GLY A 254 -10.22 -23.21 11.19
N LEU A 255 -11.07 -23.69 10.26
CA LEU A 255 -11.96 -24.84 10.54
C LEU A 255 -11.15 -26.13 10.79
N ALA A 256 -10.13 -26.40 9.98
CA ALA A 256 -9.28 -27.59 10.13
C ALA A 256 -8.49 -27.57 11.46
N GLU A 257 -7.90 -26.43 11.80
CA GLU A 257 -7.14 -26.22 13.04
C GLU A 257 -8.06 -26.31 14.27
N GLY A 258 -9.22 -25.67 14.24
CA GLY A 258 -10.20 -25.74 15.35
C GLY A 258 -10.76 -27.14 15.56
N LEU A 259 -11.04 -27.88 14.48
CA LEU A 259 -11.49 -29.26 14.55
C LEU A 259 -10.41 -30.20 15.17
N ALA A 260 -9.16 -30.03 14.71
CA ALA A 260 -8.05 -30.84 15.22
C ALA A 260 -7.78 -30.57 16.71
N GLU A 261 -7.78 -29.32 17.13
CA GLU A 261 -7.57 -28.91 18.51
C GLU A 261 -8.73 -29.35 19.41
N GLY A 262 -9.99 -29.19 18.96
CA GLY A 262 -11.17 -29.66 19.69
C GLY A 262 -11.19 -31.16 19.86
N LEU A 263 -10.84 -31.93 18.82
CA LEU A 263 -10.75 -33.38 18.88
C LEU A 263 -9.65 -33.84 19.87
N ALA A 264 -8.48 -33.23 19.80
CA ALA A 264 -7.35 -33.55 20.69
C ALA A 264 -7.68 -33.26 22.15
N LYS A 265 -8.27 -32.12 22.47
CA LYS A 265 -8.72 -31.76 23.83
C LYS A 265 -9.80 -32.72 24.33
N GLY A 266 -10.85 -32.96 23.53
CA GLY A 266 -11.95 -33.86 23.91
C GLY A 266 -11.47 -35.28 24.18
N LEU A 267 -10.53 -35.80 23.38
CA LEU A 267 -9.97 -37.13 23.55
C LEU A 267 -9.09 -37.25 24.81
N ALA A 268 -8.29 -36.21 25.10
CA ALA A 268 -7.46 -36.15 26.31
C ALA A 268 -8.31 -36.06 27.59
N GLU A 269 -9.31 -35.20 27.60
CA GLU A 269 -10.23 -35.04 28.73
C GLU A 269 -11.09 -36.31 28.96
N GLY A 270 -11.66 -36.88 27.89
CA GLY A 270 -12.42 -38.11 27.95
C GLY A 270 -11.60 -39.29 28.47
N ARG A 271 -10.35 -39.44 28.00
CA ARG A 271 -9.42 -40.45 28.46
C ARG A 271 -9.06 -40.29 29.94
N THR A 272 -8.79 -39.08 30.38
CA THR A 272 -8.45 -38.77 31.79
C THR A 272 -9.63 -39.07 32.70
N LYS A 273 -10.82 -38.65 32.32
CA LYS A 273 -12.06 -38.87 33.07
C LYS A 273 -12.42 -40.33 33.15
N GLY A 274 -12.42 -41.05 32.02
CA GLY A 274 -12.72 -42.45 31.97
C GLY A 274 -11.72 -43.31 32.76
N LEU A 275 -10.41 -42.96 32.72
CA LEU A 275 -9.41 -43.63 33.56
C LEU A 275 -9.62 -43.41 35.07
N ALA A 276 -10.02 -42.20 35.48
CA ALA A 276 -10.28 -41.86 36.87
C ALA A 276 -11.54 -42.59 37.37
N GLU A 277 -12.62 -42.55 36.58
CA GLU A 277 -13.88 -43.27 36.90
C GLU A 277 -13.66 -44.79 36.96
N GLY A 278 -13.03 -45.39 35.97
CA GLY A 278 -12.75 -46.81 35.95
C GLY A 278 -11.82 -47.28 37.08
N ARG A 279 -10.85 -46.47 37.53
CA ARG A 279 -10.02 -46.74 38.69
C ARG A 279 -10.84 -46.68 40.00
N ALA A 280 -11.74 -45.70 40.12
CA ALA A 280 -12.58 -45.55 41.30
C ALA A 280 -13.56 -46.72 41.43
N GLU A 281 -14.25 -47.09 40.33
CA GLU A 281 -15.15 -48.23 40.27
C GLU A 281 -14.44 -49.56 40.55
N GLY A 282 -13.29 -49.80 39.90
CA GLY A 282 -12.49 -50.99 40.13
C GLY A 282 -11.92 -51.10 41.54
N ALA A 283 -11.57 -50.01 42.18
CA ALA A 283 -11.14 -49.93 43.55
C ALA A 283 -12.30 -50.31 44.52
N GLN A 284 -13.48 -49.75 44.24
CA GLN A 284 -14.68 -50.06 45.04
C GLN A 284 -15.14 -51.48 44.91
N GLU A 285 -15.13 -52.06 43.72
CA GLU A 285 -15.46 -53.42 43.44
C GLU A 285 -14.50 -54.45 44.18
N LYS A 286 -13.19 -54.09 44.11
CA LYS A 286 -12.19 -54.91 44.91
C LYS A 286 -12.40 -54.75 46.38
N ALA A 287 -12.68 -53.54 46.90
CA ALA A 287 -12.97 -53.34 48.32
C ALA A 287 -14.19 -54.17 48.79
N TRP A 288 -15.23 -54.22 47.96
CA TRP A 288 -16.40 -55.08 48.20
C TRP A 288 -16.06 -56.56 48.18
N THR A 289 -15.27 -57.02 47.22
CA THR A 289 -14.86 -58.42 47.14
C THR A 289 -14.06 -58.87 48.37
N ILE A 290 -13.12 -58.02 48.81
CA ILE A 290 -12.32 -58.21 50.02
C ILE A 290 -13.21 -58.18 51.25
N ALA A 291 -14.13 -57.28 51.40
CA ALA A 291 -15.04 -57.16 52.50
C ALA A 291 -15.90 -58.38 52.66
N ARG A 292 -16.45 -58.91 51.55
CA ARG A 292 -17.25 -60.13 51.53
C ARG A 292 -16.46 -61.39 52.06
N ASN A 293 -15.28 -61.59 51.51
CA ASN A 293 -14.40 -62.69 51.89
C ASN A 293 -13.99 -62.63 53.37
N LEU A 294 -13.72 -61.44 53.90
CA LEU A 294 -13.38 -61.27 55.32
C LEU A 294 -14.60 -61.53 56.26
N ILE A 295 -15.79 -61.08 55.87
CA ILE A 295 -17.02 -61.33 56.64
C ILE A 295 -17.35 -62.84 56.67
N GLU A 296 -17.28 -63.47 55.50
CA GLU A 296 -17.48 -64.97 55.38
C GLU A 296 -16.47 -65.78 56.22
N SER A 297 -15.27 -65.24 56.41
CA SER A 297 -14.22 -65.79 57.24
C SER A 297 -14.37 -65.49 58.75
N GLY A 298 -15.44 -64.82 59.14
CA GLY A 298 -15.73 -64.49 60.55
C GLY A 298 -14.96 -63.31 61.13
N VAL A 299 -14.39 -62.44 60.32
CA VAL A 299 -13.65 -61.24 60.78
C VAL A 299 -14.62 -60.20 61.29
N PRO A 300 -14.39 -59.58 62.46
CA PRO A 300 -15.27 -58.54 62.99
C PRO A 300 -15.45 -57.33 62.07
N VAL A 301 -16.70 -56.86 61.89
CA VAL A 301 -17.07 -55.74 60.93
C VAL A 301 -16.18 -54.52 61.09
N ASN A 302 -15.84 -54.15 62.34
CA ASN A 302 -14.96 -52.97 62.58
C ASN A 302 -13.54 -53.19 62.00
N THR A 303 -13.06 -54.40 61.84
CA THR A 303 -11.79 -54.70 61.22
C THR A 303 -11.91 -54.66 59.69
N VAL A 304 -13.04 -55.15 59.14
CA VAL A 304 -13.34 -55.12 57.73
C VAL A 304 -13.40 -53.62 57.23
N VAL A 305 -14.09 -52.72 57.95
CA VAL A 305 -14.14 -51.28 57.70
C VAL A 305 -12.72 -50.73 57.59
N LYS A 306 -11.84 -51.02 58.55
CA LYS A 306 -10.45 -50.51 58.51
C LYS A 306 -9.61 -51.04 57.37
N CYS A 307 -9.82 -52.25 56.94
CA CYS A 307 -9.05 -52.95 55.89
C CYS A 307 -9.52 -52.51 54.47
N THR A 308 -10.80 -52.25 54.28
CA THR A 308 -11.40 -52.03 52.98
C THR A 308 -11.66 -50.53 52.69
N GLY A 309 -11.74 -49.67 53.73
CA GLY A 309 -12.10 -48.29 53.62
C GLY A 309 -13.60 -48.04 53.37
N LEU A 310 -14.42 -49.13 53.36
CA LEU A 310 -15.87 -49.03 53.25
C LEU A 310 -16.48 -48.57 54.58
N SER A 311 -17.53 -47.80 54.54
CA SER A 311 -18.23 -47.38 55.76
C SER A 311 -19.06 -48.53 56.33
N GLN A 312 -19.36 -48.50 57.63
CA GLN A 312 -20.19 -49.48 58.27
C GLN A 312 -21.62 -49.55 57.72
N GLU A 313 -22.13 -48.42 57.28
CA GLU A 313 -23.44 -48.26 56.62
C GLU A 313 -23.47 -48.96 55.26
N GLU A 314 -22.42 -48.73 54.43
CA GLU A 314 -22.27 -49.35 53.11
C GLU A 314 -22.19 -50.84 53.24
N LEU A 315 -21.44 -51.39 54.22
CA LEU A 315 -21.35 -52.83 54.47
C LEU A 315 -22.69 -53.42 54.87
N GLN A 316 -23.45 -52.73 55.71
CA GLN A 316 -24.74 -53.20 56.24
C GLN A 316 -25.85 -53.21 55.17
N ASP A 317 -25.88 -52.18 54.33
CA ASP A 317 -26.80 -52.08 53.20
C ASP A 317 -26.57 -53.16 52.14
N GLN A 318 -25.31 -53.48 51.82
CA GLN A 318 -25.00 -54.57 50.89
C GLN A 318 -25.30 -56.00 51.48
N MET A 319 -25.04 -56.21 52.76
CA MET A 319 -25.42 -57.48 53.43
C MET A 319 -26.92 -57.68 53.40
N ASN A 320 -27.69 -56.63 53.60
CA ASN A 320 -29.16 -56.65 53.51
C ASN A 320 -29.70 -56.94 52.12
N ARG A 321 -28.95 -56.50 51.06
CA ARG A 321 -29.28 -56.75 49.65
C ARG A 321 -28.93 -58.15 49.14
N THR A 322 -27.93 -58.78 49.72
CA THR A 322 -27.47 -60.15 49.34
C THR A 322 -28.02 -61.27 50.20
N GLY A 323 -28.81 -60.98 51.25
CA GLY A 323 -29.41 -61.93 52.17
C GLY A 323 -30.90 -62.24 51.89
N ASN A 324 -31.41 -61.90 50.72
CA ASN A 324 -32.76 -62.28 50.25
C ASN A 324 -32.65 -63.19 49.06
#